data_8e87f484c2e40336a8b4bd4ebf64bdfa
#
_entry.id   8e87f484c2e40336a8b4bd4ebf64bdfa
#
_cell.length_a   1.000
_cell.length_b   1.000
_cell.length_c   1.000
_cell.angle_alpha   90.00
_cell.angle_beta   90.00
_cell.angle_gamma   90.00
#
_symmetry.space_group_name_H-M   'P 1'
#
loop_
_entity.id
_entity.type
_entity.pdbx_description
1 polymer ?
#
loop_
_entity_poly.entity_id
_entity_poly.type
_entity_poly.pdbx_seq_one_letter_code
_entity_poly.pdbx_strand_id
1 'polypeptide(L)'
;MSGSLFEDDLPVRAPGAAAPADAPLAERLRPRTLDEVIGQRHLLAPGKPLRAAFDAGRLHSMILWGPPGVGKTTLARLVAQAFDAEFIQISAVLGGVKDIREAVERAQAARRAGRASIVFVDEVHRFNKAQQDAFLPHVESGLFTFIGATTENPSFEVNSALLSRATVHVLQPLAADELAELLERARARRVAPSRRRPAGAARAPWRATAAPS
;
A
#
# COMPACT_ATOMS: atom_id res chain seq x y z
N MET A 1 -13.99 -28.88 -1.06
CA MET A 1 -13.82 -28.01 0.12
C MET A 1 -12.32 -27.81 0.29
N SER A 2 -11.75 -26.82 -0.35
CA SER A 2 -10.32 -26.47 -0.23
C SER A 2 -10.27 -25.00 0.17
N GLY A 3 -10.16 -24.78 1.49
CA GLY A 3 -9.96 -23.44 2.04
C GLY A 3 -8.55 -22.96 1.70
N SER A 4 -8.44 -21.84 1.04
CA SER A 4 -7.20 -21.12 0.81
C SER A 4 -6.66 -20.63 2.17
N LEU A 5 -5.49 -21.13 2.56
CA LEU A 5 -4.84 -20.86 3.84
C LEU A 5 -4.02 -19.55 3.88
N PHE A 6 -4.10 -18.72 2.85
CA PHE A 6 -3.36 -17.45 2.75
C PHE A 6 -4.23 -16.35 2.09
N GLU A 7 -5.38 -16.08 2.68
CA GLU A 7 -6.10 -14.83 2.44
C GLU A 7 -5.52 -13.77 3.40
N ASP A 8 -4.42 -13.14 3.00
CA ASP A 8 -4.01 -11.85 3.56
C ASP A 8 -4.89 -10.72 2.98
N ASP A 9 -6.20 -10.88 3.06
CA ASP A 9 -7.17 -9.79 2.96
C ASP A 9 -7.14 -8.97 4.25
N LEU A 10 -6.01 -8.28 4.46
CA LEU A 10 -6.00 -7.19 5.43
C LEU A 10 -6.89 -6.09 4.84
N PRO A 11 -8.03 -5.79 5.45
CA PRO A 11 -8.93 -4.77 4.94
C PRO A 11 -8.17 -3.46 4.77
N VAL A 12 -8.29 -2.85 3.59
CA VAL A 12 -7.77 -1.50 3.33
C VAL A 12 -8.41 -0.59 4.37
N ARG A 13 -7.62 -0.18 5.33
CA ARG A 13 -8.08 0.57 6.49
C ARG A 13 -8.42 1.99 6.09
N ALA A 14 -9.46 2.54 6.70
CA ALA A 14 -9.81 3.95 6.58
C ALA A 14 -8.59 4.85 6.88
N PRO A 15 -8.40 5.95 6.14
CA PRO A 15 -7.30 6.86 6.33
C PRO A 15 -7.19 7.30 7.80
N GLY A 16 -6.00 7.21 8.40
CA GLY A 16 -5.72 7.67 9.76
C GLY A 16 -6.04 6.71 10.91
N ALA A 17 -6.65 5.54 10.69
CA ALA A 17 -6.92 4.60 11.77
C ALA A 17 -5.64 3.98 12.35
N ALA A 18 -5.44 4.07 13.68
CA ALA A 18 -4.31 3.46 14.36
C ALA A 18 -4.30 1.94 14.21
N ALA A 19 -3.11 1.32 14.03
CA ALA A 19 -2.99 -0.13 14.01
C ALA A 19 -3.50 -0.71 15.34
N PRO A 20 -4.18 -1.88 15.37
CA PRO A 20 -4.57 -2.54 16.61
C PRO A 20 -3.35 -2.70 17.53
N ALA A 21 -3.59 -2.71 18.83
CA ALA A 21 -2.50 -2.85 19.81
C ALA A 21 -1.77 -4.20 19.68
N ASP A 22 -2.45 -5.20 19.15
CA ASP A 22 -2.00 -6.57 18.89
C ASP A 22 -1.40 -6.77 17.49
N ALA A 23 -1.46 -5.75 16.61
CA ALA A 23 -0.83 -5.83 15.30
C ALA A 23 0.69 -6.00 15.39
N PRO A 24 1.33 -6.70 14.43
CA PRO A 24 2.78 -6.82 14.37
C PRO A 24 3.47 -5.47 14.44
N LEU A 25 4.65 -5.42 15.08
CA LEU A 25 5.38 -4.16 15.28
C LEU A 25 5.63 -3.42 13.96
N ALA A 26 5.96 -4.14 12.89
CA ALA A 26 6.18 -3.57 11.56
C ALA A 26 4.94 -2.82 11.04
N GLU A 27 3.73 -3.36 11.26
CA GLU A 27 2.48 -2.68 10.87
C GLU A 27 2.19 -1.47 11.75
N ARG A 28 2.48 -1.58 13.04
CA ARG A 28 2.33 -0.45 13.99
C ARG A 28 3.30 0.69 13.71
N LEU A 29 4.48 0.39 13.17
CA LEU A 29 5.52 1.37 12.81
C LEU A 29 5.32 1.96 11.41
N ARG A 30 4.41 1.40 10.60
CA ARG A 30 4.17 1.89 9.24
C ARG A 30 3.81 3.38 9.27
N PRO A 31 4.51 4.22 8.50
CA PRO A 31 4.23 5.65 8.42
C PRO A 31 2.80 5.88 7.89
N ARG A 32 2.16 6.94 8.38
CA ARG A 32 0.80 7.34 8.01
C ARG A 32 0.77 8.57 7.11
N THR A 33 1.85 9.31 7.13
CA THR A 33 2.07 10.49 6.28
C THR A 33 3.43 10.39 5.62
N LEU A 34 3.64 11.16 4.56
CA LEU A 34 4.95 11.23 3.90
C LEU A 34 6.05 11.74 4.84
N ASP A 35 5.71 12.65 5.75
CA ASP A 35 6.66 13.23 6.70
C ASP A 35 7.10 12.23 7.78
N GLU A 36 6.32 11.17 7.99
CA GLU A 36 6.69 10.07 8.88
C GLU A 36 7.61 9.03 8.22
N VAL A 37 7.82 9.12 6.90
CA VAL A 37 8.70 8.17 6.20
C VAL A 37 10.14 8.43 6.61
N ILE A 38 10.78 7.43 7.18
CA ILE A 38 12.21 7.46 7.48
C ILE A 38 12.96 7.08 6.21
N GLY A 39 14.01 7.82 5.90
CA GLY A 39 14.78 7.62 4.67
C GLY A 39 14.15 8.24 3.43
N GLN A 40 14.62 7.82 2.28
CA GLN A 40 14.16 8.27 0.95
C GLN A 40 14.20 9.80 0.76
N ARG A 41 15.09 10.50 1.45
CA ARG A 41 15.18 11.98 1.43
C ARG A 41 15.41 12.54 0.02
N HIS A 42 16.10 11.79 -0.84
CA HIS A 42 16.33 12.16 -2.24
C HIS A 42 15.04 12.17 -3.09
N LEU A 43 13.96 11.52 -2.63
CA LEU A 43 12.65 11.50 -3.28
C LEU A 43 11.62 12.37 -2.56
N LEU A 44 11.65 12.40 -1.22
CA LEU A 44 10.58 12.92 -0.37
C LEU A 44 10.93 14.25 0.34
N ALA A 45 12.19 14.71 0.30
CA ALA A 45 12.52 16.02 0.87
C ALA A 45 11.80 17.16 0.10
N PRO A 46 11.57 18.32 0.73
CA PRO A 46 10.97 19.47 0.08
C PRO A 46 11.66 19.81 -1.25
N GLY A 47 10.87 20.05 -2.30
CA GLY A 47 11.36 20.35 -3.65
C GLY A 47 11.85 19.15 -4.47
N LYS A 48 11.83 17.93 -3.93
CA LYS A 48 12.16 16.73 -4.70
C LYS A 48 10.99 16.29 -5.59
N PRO A 49 11.26 15.61 -6.76
CA PRO A 49 10.24 15.37 -7.77
C PRO A 49 8.98 14.67 -7.26
N LEU A 50 9.14 13.61 -6.45
CA LEU A 50 8.01 12.88 -5.91
C LEU A 50 7.24 13.74 -4.89
N ARG A 51 7.94 14.46 -4.01
CA ARG A 51 7.32 15.38 -3.05
C ARG A 51 6.58 16.51 -3.76
N ALA A 52 7.18 17.12 -4.77
CA ALA A 52 6.55 18.19 -5.54
C ALA A 52 5.27 17.72 -6.26
N ALA A 53 5.25 16.48 -6.78
CA ALA A 53 4.06 15.89 -7.36
C ALA A 53 2.92 15.71 -6.34
N PHE A 54 3.26 15.29 -5.12
CA PHE A 54 2.32 15.20 -4.00
C PHE A 54 1.78 16.57 -3.60
N ASP A 55 2.65 17.54 -3.38
CA ASP A 55 2.27 18.89 -2.94
C ASP A 55 1.43 19.61 -4.01
N ALA A 56 1.66 19.29 -5.29
CA ALA A 56 0.87 19.80 -6.41
C ALA A 56 -0.45 19.05 -6.66
N GLY A 57 -0.76 18.01 -5.89
CA GLY A 57 -1.94 17.17 -6.11
C GLY A 57 -1.91 16.39 -7.43
N ARG A 58 -0.73 16.11 -7.98
CA ARG A 58 -0.57 15.45 -9.28
C ARG A 58 -0.16 14.00 -9.10
N LEU A 59 -1.13 13.12 -9.23
CA LEU A 59 -0.89 11.69 -9.26
C LEU A 59 -0.49 11.25 -10.67
N HIS A 60 0.65 10.59 -10.79
CA HIS A 60 1.15 10.05 -12.05
C HIS A 60 1.61 8.60 -11.87
N SER A 61 1.60 7.83 -12.95
CA SER A 61 2.07 6.44 -12.93
C SER A 61 3.57 6.38 -12.67
N MET A 62 4.00 5.39 -11.88
CA MET A 62 5.39 5.27 -11.45
C MET A 62 5.83 3.82 -11.26
N ILE A 63 7.13 3.61 -11.34
CA ILE A 63 7.80 2.38 -10.96
C ILE A 63 8.66 2.64 -9.73
N LEU A 64 8.41 1.91 -8.65
CA LEU A 64 9.21 1.93 -7.43
C LEU A 64 10.24 0.80 -7.50
N TRP A 65 11.50 1.15 -7.73
CA TRP A 65 12.58 0.20 -7.87
C TRP A 65 13.51 0.25 -6.66
N GLY A 66 13.88 -0.90 -6.13
CA GLY A 66 14.85 -1.01 -5.03
C GLY A 66 14.79 -2.36 -4.33
N PRO A 67 15.76 -2.66 -3.45
CA PRO A 67 15.85 -3.94 -2.76
C PRO A 67 14.60 -4.26 -1.93
N PRO A 68 14.45 -5.52 -1.48
CA PRO A 68 13.37 -5.88 -0.56
C PRO A 68 13.43 -5.03 0.73
N GLY A 69 12.27 -4.73 1.32
CA GLY A 69 12.19 -4.07 2.62
C GLY A 69 12.39 -2.55 2.63
N VAL A 70 12.69 -1.89 1.50
CA VAL A 70 12.91 -0.43 1.44
C VAL A 70 11.64 0.41 1.51
N GLY A 71 10.45 -0.22 1.60
CA GLY A 71 9.18 0.48 1.79
C GLY A 71 8.37 0.75 0.52
N LYS A 72 8.61 0.05 -0.59
CA LYS A 72 7.86 0.22 -1.86
C LYS A 72 6.35 0.18 -1.66
N THR A 73 5.82 -0.89 -1.06
CA THR A 73 4.39 -1.06 -0.77
C THR A 73 3.86 0.00 0.20
N THR A 74 4.67 0.37 1.19
CA THR A 74 4.31 1.43 2.15
C THR A 74 4.16 2.77 1.45
N LEU A 75 5.09 3.12 0.58
CA LEU A 75 5.04 4.37 -0.19
C LEU A 75 3.82 4.38 -1.12
N ALA A 76 3.54 3.29 -1.83
CA ALA A 76 2.36 3.20 -2.70
C ALA A 76 1.05 3.40 -1.93
N ARG A 77 0.92 2.84 -0.72
CA ARG A 77 -0.25 3.05 0.15
C ARG A 77 -0.36 4.49 0.65
N LEU A 78 0.75 5.14 1.00
CA LEU A 78 0.76 6.56 1.38
C LEU A 78 0.32 7.46 0.22
N VAL A 79 0.75 7.13 -1.01
CA VAL A 79 0.26 7.80 -2.22
C VAL A 79 -1.26 7.69 -2.30
N ALA A 80 -1.81 6.49 -2.19
CA ALA A 80 -3.25 6.28 -2.29
C ALA A 80 -4.03 7.04 -1.20
N GLN A 81 -3.53 7.07 0.02
CA GLN A 81 -4.13 7.82 1.11
C GLN A 81 -4.11 9.33 0.86
N ALA A 82 -2.99 9.87 0.40
CA ALA A 82 -2.83 11.30 0.15
C ALA A 82 -3.79 11.82 -0.94
N PHE A 83 -4.16 10.96 -1.88
CA PHE A 83 -5.06 11.31 -3.00
C PHE A 83 -6.50 10.79 -2.81
N ASP A 84 -6.85 10.25 -1.65
CA ASP A 84 -8.15 9.59 -1.40
C ASP A 84 -8.54 8.61 -2.50
N ALA A 85 -7.55 7.92 -3.04
CA ALA A 85 -7.73 6.99 -4.15
C ALA A 85 -8.04 5.57 -3.64
N GLU A 86 -8.86 4.83 -4.39
CA GLU A 86 -9.01 3.41 -4.15
C GLU A 86 -7.71 2.68 -4.45
N PHE A 87 -7.21 1.92 -3.46
CA PHE A 87 -5.98 1.14 -3.59
C PHE A 87 -6.29 -0.29 -3.96
N ILE A 88 -5.91 -0.70 -5.17
CA ILE A 88 -6.11 -2.04 -5.71
C ILE A 88 -4.75 -2.69 -5.82
N GLN A 89 -4.49 -3.70 -4.99
CA GLN A 89 -3.20 -4.39 -4.96
C GLN A 89 -3.27 -5.70 -5.74
N ILE A 90 -2.28 -5.94 -6.58
CA ILE A 90 -2.06 -7.19 -7.33
C ILE A 90 -0.65 -7.69 -6.99
N SER A 91 -0.52 -8.98 -6.66
CA SER A 91 0.78 -9.64 -6.55
C SER A 91 1.08 -10.31 -7.88
N ALA A 92 2.15 -9.93 -8.57
CA ALA A 92 2.54 -10.59 -9.82
C ALA A 92 3.12 -12.00 -9.60
N VAL A 93 3.44 -12.37 -8.35
CA VAL A 93 3.89 -13.72 -8.00
C VAL A 93 2.75 -14.72 -7.99
N LEU A 94 1.58 -14.32 -7.49
CA LEU A 94 0.39 -15.18 -7.31
C LEU A 94 -0.70 -14.86 -8.33
N GLY A 95 -0.70 -13.65 -8.86
CA GLY A 95 -1.74 -13.12 -9.73
C GLY A 95 -1.54 -13.46 -11.21
N GLY A 96 -2.62 -13.27 -11.97
CA GLY A 96 -2.66 -13.52 -13.41
C GLY A 96 -3.60 -12.57 -14.14
N VAL A 97 -3.99 -12.95 -15.36
CA VAL A 97 -4.90 -12.14 -16.20
C VAL A 97 -6.26 -11.89 -15.53
N LYS A 98 -6.71 -12.82 -14.67
CA LYS A 98 -7.96 -12.66 -13.92
C LYS A 98 -7.87 -11.49 -12.97
N ASP A 99 -6.79 -11.38 -12.19
CA ASP A 99 -6.59 -10.31 -11.21
C ASP A 99 -6.49 -8.95 -11.89
N ILE A 100 -5.88 -8.90 -13.08
CA ILE A 100 -5.82 -7.66 -13.89
C ILE A 100 -7.24 -7.23 -14.30
N ARG A 101 -8.09 -8.16 -14.74
CA ARG A 101 -9.50 -7.87 -15.10
C ARG A 101 -10.31 -7.38 -13.90
N GLU A 102 -10.19 -8.05 -12.77
CA GLU A 102 -10.85 -7.64 -11.52
C GLU A 102 -10.40 -6.23 -11.08
N ALA A 103 -9.11 -5.91 -11.20
CA ALA A 103 -8.60 -4.58 -10.91
C ALA A 103 -9.20 -3.51 -11.85
N VAL A 104 -9.34 -3.83 -13.13
CA VAL A 104 -9.98 -2.94 -14.11
C VAL A 104 -11.45 -2.71 -13.77
N GLU A 105 -12.20 -3.75 -13.43
CA GLU A 105 -13.61 -3.66 -13.03
C GLU A 105 -13.79 -2.80 -11.76
N ARG A 106 -12.93 -3.00 -10.77
CA ARG A 106 -12.91 -2.20 -9.54
C ARG A 106 -12.59 -0.73 -9.83
N ALA A 107 -11.58 -0.46 -10.66
CA ALA A 107 -11.23 0.90 -11.06
C ALA A 107 -12.37 1.59 -11.83
N GLN A 108 -13.08 0.87 -12.69
CA GLN A 108 -14.28 1.39 -13.38
C GLN A 108 -15.41 1.71 -12.40
N ALA A 109 -15.62 0.85 -11.39
CA ALA A 109 -16.62 1.08 -10.36
C ALA A 109 -16.27 2.32 -9.51
N ALA A 110 -15.01 2.46 -9.09
CA ALA A 110 -14.53 3.63 -8.37
C ALA A 110 -14.70 4.91 -9.19
N ARG A 111 -14.34 4.90 -10.48
CA ARG A 111 -14.52 6.04 -11.38
C ARG A 111 -15.98 6.44 -11.52
N ARG A 112 -16.93 5.48 -11.60
CA ARG A 112 -18.38 5.77 -11.60
C ARG A 112 -18.84 6.42 -10.30
N ALA A 113 -18.17 6.10 -9.18
CA ALA A 113 -18.40 6.72 -7.87
C ALA A 113 -17.64 8.05 -7.68
N GLY A 114 -16.99 8.58 -8.72
CA GLY A 114 -16.22 9.83 -8.66
C GLY A 114 -14.88 9.73 -7.92
N ARG A 115 -14.36 8.51 -7.70
CA ARG A 115 -13.10 8.27 -7.01
C ARG A 115 -11.99 7.90 -7.98
N ALA A 116 -10.80 8.44 -7.73
CA ALA A 116 -9.58 7.98 -8.39
C ALA A 116 -9.21 6.56 -7.93
N SER A 117 -8.43 5.84 -8.75
CA SER A 117 -7.92 4.52 -8.40
C SER A 117 -6.43 4.43 -8.63
N ILE A 118 -5.75 3.69 -7.77
CA ILE A 118 -4.35 3.28 -7.93
C ILE A 118 -4.32 1.76 -8.03
N VAL A 119 -3.76 1.26 -9.12
CA VAL A 119 -3.44 -0.16 -9.27
C VAL A 119 -1.96 -0.35 -8.93
N PHE A 120 -1.71 -0.98 -7.79
CA PHE A 120 -0.38 -1.33 -7.32
C PHE A 120 -0.06 -2.77 -7.69
N VAL A 121 1.01 -2.97 -8.47
CA VAL A 121 1.50 -4.29 -8.87
C VAL A 121 2.81 -4.57 -8.16
N ASP A 122 2.77 -5.50 -7.20
CA ASP A 122 3.97 -5.93 -6.49
C ASP A 122 4.74 -6.96 -7.31
N GLU A 123 6.06 -6.81 -7.37
CA GLU A 123 7.00 -7.61 -8.17
C GLU A 123 6.61 -7.67 -9.67
N VAL A 124 6.33 -6.50 -10.26
CA VAL A 124 5.82 -6.36 -11.64
C VAL A 124 6.66 -7.10 -12.69
N HIS A 125 7.95 -7.32 -12.44
CA HIS A 125 8.86 -8.08 -13.31
C HIS A 125 8.47 -9.57 -13.44
N ARG A 126 7.63 -10.10 -12.53
CA ARG A 126 7.10 -11.47 -12.60
C ARG A 126 5.99 -11.63 -13.65
N PHE A 127 5.35 -10.55 -14.03
CA PHE A 127 4.41 -10.59 -15.14
C PHE A 127 5.14 -10.66 -16.48
N ASN A 128 4.64 -11.53 -17.36
CA ASN A 128 5.14 -11.58 -18.75
C ASN A 128 4.73 -10.31 -19.52
N LYS A 129 5.32 -10.12 -20.71
CA LYS A 129 5.07 -8.91 -21.51
C LYS A 129 3.60 -8.70 -21.84
N ALA A 130 2.86 -9.77 -22.19
CA ALA A 130 1.44 -9.65 -22.49
C ALA A 130 0.58 -9.24 -21.28
N GLN A 131 0.95 -9.69 -20.08
CA GLN A 131 0.29 -9.27 -18.84
C GLN A 131 0.62 -7.81 -18.51
N GLN A 132 1.86 -7.38 -18.73
CA GLN A 132 2.24 -5.97 -18.57
C GLN A 132 1.54 -5.08 -19.60
N ASP A 133 1.41 -5.54 -20.85
CA ASP A 133 0.68 -4.82 -21.91
C ASP A 133 -0.79 -4.64 -21.59
N ALA A 134 -1.41 -5.56 -20.85
CA ALA A 134 -2.81 -5.48 -20.48
C ALA A 134 -3.14 -4.23 -19.63
N PHE A 135 -2.16 -3.60 -18.97
CA PHE A 135 -2.37 -2.35 -18.23
C PHE A 135 -2.38 -1.11 -19.13
N LEU A 136 -1.72 -1.15 -20.31
CA LEU A 136 -1.47 0.02 -21.14
C LEU A 136 -2.73 0.78 -21.54
N PRO A 137 -3.80 0.16 -22.08
CA PRO A 137 -5.00 0.89 -22.49
C PRO A 137 -5.65 1.65 -21.33
N HIS A 138 -5.53 1.12 -20.12
CA HIS A 138 -6.14 1.67 -18.92
C HIS A 138 -5.31 2.79 -18.31
N VAL A 139 -3.98 2.70 -18.39
CA VAL A 139 -3.06 3.78 -18.01
C VAL A 139 -3.19 4.95 -18.98
N GLU A 140 -3.24 4.68 -20.29
CA GLU A 140 -3.41 5.69 -21.33
C GLU A 140 -4.75 6.43 -21.26
N SER A 141 -5.83 5.72 -20.95
CA SER A 141 -7.17 6.32 -20.76
C SER A 141 -7.33 7.03 -19.40
N GLY A 142 -6.31 6.98 -18.53
CA GLY A 142 -6.39 7.54 -17.19
C GLY A 142 -7.48 6.88 -16.33
N LEU A 143 -7.80 5.60 -16.58
CA LEU A 143 -8.76 4.86 -15.76
C LEU A 143 -8.24 4.71 -14.33
N PHE A 144 -6.96 4.45 -14.19
CA PHE A 144 -6.25 4.39 -12.92
C PHE A 144 -4.81 4.87 -13.07
N THR A 145 -4.19 5.22 -11.95
CA THR A 145 -2.74 5.43 -11.87
C THR A 145 -2.06 4.10 -11.59
N PHE A 146 -1.07 3.76 -12.40
CA PHE A 146 -0.29 2.54 -12.25
C PHE A 146 0.91 2.78 -11.34
N ILE A 147 1.11 1.93 -10.33
CA ILE A 147 2.32 1.90 -9.51
C ILE A 147 2.89 0.48 -9.54
N GLY A 148 3.98 0.28 -10.26
CA GLY A 148 4.71 -0.99 -10.25
C GLY A 148 5.80 -0.98 -9.18
N ALA A 149 5.96 -2.07 -8.44
CA ALA A 149 7.11 -2.29 -7.57
C ALA A 149 7.97 -3.42 -8.11
N THR A 150 9.28 -3.25 -8.05
CA THR A 150 10.23 -4.28 -8.50
C THR A 150 11.54 -4.22 -7.72
N THR A 151 12.16 -5.38 -7.55
CA THR A 151 13.53 -5.53 -7.05
C THR A 151 14.56 -5.60 -8.18
N GLU A 152 14.10 -5.94 -9.38
CA GLU A 152 14.94 -6.07 -10.57
C GLU A 152 15.05 -4.75 -11.33
N ASN A 153 16.09 -4.61 -12.17
CA ASN A 153 16.25 -3.40 -12.96
C ASN A 153 15.11 -3.24 -13.98
N PRO A 154 14.29 -2.19 -13.84
CA PRO A 154 13.11 -2.02 -14.67
C PRO A 154 13.42 -1.86 -16.16
N SER A 155 14.61 -1.37 -16.52
CA SER A 155 15.01 -1.22 -17.92
C SER A 155 15.10 -2.54 -18.69
N PHE A 156 15.27 -3.66 -17.99
CA PHE A 156 15.33 -4.99 -18.60
C PHE A 156 14.04 -5.78 -18.45
N GLU A 157 13.34 -5.57 -17.33
CA GLU A 157 12.26 -6.44 -16.90
C GLU A 157 10.86 -5.83 -17.10
N VAL A 158 10.78 -4.51 -17.17
CA VAL A 158 9.50 -3.83 -17.39
C VAL A 158 9.38 -3.44 -18.87
N ASN A 159 8.19 -3.67 -19.42
CA ASN A 159 7.89 -3.30 -20.79
C ASN A 159 8.18 -1.81 -21.05
N SER A 160 8.86 -1.53 -22.16
CA SER A 160 9.23 -0.17 -22.56
C SER A 160 8.02 0.76 -22.73
N ALA A 161 6.86 0.21 -23.13
CA ALA A 161 5.63 0.97 -23.26
C ALA A 161 5.08 1.43 -21.90
N LEU A 162 5.19 0.61 -20.84
CA LEU A 162 4.88 1.04 -19.47
C LEU A 162 5.91 2.04 -18.95
N LEU A 163 7.20 1.80 -19.19
CA LEU A 163 8.27 2.71 -18.76
C LEU A 163 8.14 4.11 -19.39
N SER A 164 7.68 4.20 -20.64
CA SER A 164 7.47 5.49 -21.30
C SER A 164 6.33 6.31 -20.68
N ARG A 165 5.47 5.68 -19.87
CA ARG A 165 4.29 6.29 -19.22
C ARG A 165 4.40 6.37 -17.70
N ALA A 166 5.49 5.89 -17.14
CA ALA A 166 5.72 5.86 -15.71
C ALA A 166 7.08 6.45 -15.34
N THR A 167 7.12 7.23 -14.27
CA THR A 167 8.38 7.76 -13.74
C THR A 167 9.04 6.71 -12.85
N VAL A 168 10.31 6.40 -13.09
CA VAL A 168 11.06 5.46 -12.25
C VAL A 168 11.61 6.20 -11.02
N HIS A 169 11.26 5.72 -9.84
CA HIS A 169 11.81 6.19 -8.57
C HIS A 169 12.65 5.08 -7.94
N VAL A 170 13.93 5.39 -7.69
CA VAL A 170 14.87 4.45 -7.07
C VAL A 170 14.80 4.61 -5.55
N LEU A 171 14.38 3.56 -4.85
CA LEU A 171 14.37 3.52 -3.40
C LEU A 171 15.68 2.91 -2.88
N GLN A 172 16.24 3.52 -1.86
CA GLN A 172 17.50 3.13 -1.26
C GLN A 172 17.28 2.41 0.08
N PRO A 173 18.16 1.50 0.49
CA PRO A 173 18.18 0.98 1.86
C PRO A 173 18.32 2.12 2.87
N LEU A 174 17.80 1.91 4.08
CA LEU A 174 17.99 2.87 5.17
C LEU A 174 19.46 2.93 5.57
N ALA A 175 19.96 4.13 5.76
CA ALA A 175 21.29 4.37 6.32
C ALA A 175 21.31 4.04 7.82
N ALA A 176 22.50 3.94 8.42
CA ALA A 176 22.66 3.54 9.82
C ALA A 176 21.97 4.50 10.80
N ASP A 177 22.03 5.79 10.54
CA ASP A 177 21.34 6.86 11.30
C ASP A 177 19.81 6.75 11.16
N GLU A 178 19.31 6.47 9.98
CA GLU A 178 17.88 6.26 9.69
C GLU A 178 17.35 4.97 10.38
N LEU A 179 18.16 3.92 10.41
CA LEU A 179 17.84 2.71 11.18
C LEU A 179 17.81 2.96 12.69
N ALA A 180 18.73 3.78 13.21
CA ALA A 180 18.72 4.18 14.61
C ALA A 180 17.44 4.97 14.96
N GLU A 181 17.02 5.92 14.09
CA GLU A 181 15.76 6.64 14.23
C GLU A 181 14.55 5.69 14.25
N LEU A 182 14.53 4.70 13.35
CA LEU A 182 13.46 3.69 13.29
C LEU A 182 13.39 2.88 14.60
N LEU A 183 14.55 2.49 15.14
CA LEU A 183 14.64 1.73 16.39
C LEU A 183 14.14 2.56 17.59
N GLU A 184 14.51 3.84 17.69
CA GLU A 184 14.00 4.72 18.74
C GLU A 184 12.49 4.92 18.63
N ARG A 185 11.95 5.09 17.43
CA ARG A 185 10.49 5.13 17.19
C ARG A 185 9.81 3.83 17.61
N ALA A 186 10.44 2.68 17.34
CA ALA A 186 9.94 1.38 17.75
C ALA A 186 9.92 1.22 19.28
N ARG A 187 10.97 1.67 19.96
CA ARG A 187 11.07 1.67 21.43
C ARG A 187 9.98 2.53 22.05
N ALA A 188 9.83 3.76 21.57
CA ALA A 188 8.80 4.69 22.06
C ALA A 188 7.38 4.10 21.92
N ARG A 189 7.07 3.45 20.81
CA ARG A 189 5.75 2.81 20.58
C ARG A 189 5.56 1.52 21.38
N ARG A 190 6.62 0.85 21.78
CA ARG A 190 6.56 -0.35 22.63
C ARG A 190 6.33 -0.01 24.10
N VAL A 191 6.89 1.11 24.55
CA VAL A 191 6.80 1.62 25.93
C VAL A 191 5.48 2.35 26.17
N ALA A 192 4.80 2.86 25.14
CA ALA A 192 3.48 3.46 25.30
C ALA A 192 2.52 2.41 25.91
N PRO A 193 2.01 2.62 27.16
CA PRO A 193 1.15 1.64 27.80
C PRO A 193 -0.08 1.45 26.91
N SER A 194 -0.36 0.19 26.57
CA SER A 194 -1.69 -0.15 26.08
C SER A 194 -2.67 0.43 27.08
N ARG A 195 -3.53 1.37 26.68
CA ARG A 195 -4.65 1.79 27.53
C ARG A 195 -5.44 0.52 27.82
N ARG A 196 -5.13 -0.14 28.94
CA ARG A 196 -5.93 -1.22 29.47
C ARG A 196 -7.33 -0.62 29.61
N ARG A 197 -8.30 -1.16 28.88
CA ARG A 197 -9.71 -0.95 29.23
C ARG A 197 -9.82 -1.31 30.71
N PRO A 198 -10.44 -0.48 31.54
CA PRO A 198 -10.65 -0.85 32.93
C PRO A 198 -11.38 -2.19 32.94
N ALA A 199 -10.78 -3.18 33.59
CA ALA A 199 -11.44 -4.42 33.93
C ALA A 199 -12.55 -4.08 34.91
N GLY A 200 -13.79 -3.95 34.42
CA GLY A 200 -14.90 -3.52 35.25
C GLY A 200 -16.19 -3.22 34.49
N ALA A 201 -16.45 -3.90 33.37
CA ALA A 201 -17.83 -4.04 32.91
C ALA A 201 -18.28 -5.47 33.22
N ALA A 202 -18.82 -5.67 34.41
CA ALA A 202 -19.47 -6.90 34.82
C ALA A 202 -20.47 -7.32 33.72
N ARG A 203 -20.30 -8.53 33.19
CA ARG A 203 -21.35 -9.19 32.41
C ARG A 203 -22.57 -9.35 33.32
N ALA A 204 -23.63 -8.63 32.99
CA ALA A 204 -24.93 -8.93 33.59
C ALA A 204 -25.29 -10.40 33.27
N PRO A 205 -25.73 -11.20 34.29
CA PRO A 205 -26.17 -12.56 34.04
C PRO A 205 -27.44 -12.51 33.20
N TRP A 206 -27.45 -13.19 32.07
CA TRP A 206 -28.62 -13.39 31.26
C TRP A 206 -29.64 -14.21 32.10
N ARG A 207 -30.82 -13.68 32.34
CA ARG A 207 -31.91 -14.41 32.98
C ARG A 207 -32.62 -15.24 31.92
N ALA A 208 -32.58 -16.56 32.08
CA ALA A 208 -33.48 -17.44 31.37
C ALA A 208 -34.93 -17.14 31.84
N THR A 209 -35.77 -16.63 30.96
CA THR A 209 -37.20 -16.58 31.15
C THR A 209 -37.74 -17.99 30.94
N ALA A 210 -38.26 -18.59 32.05
CA ALA A 210 -39.07 -19.79 32.01
C ALA A 210 -40.36 -19.49 31.25
N ALA A 211 -40.76 -20.40 30.36
CA ALA A 211 -42.06 -20.37 29.72
C ALA A 211 -43.16 -20.74 30.73
N PRO A 212 -44.33 -20.11 30.72
CA PRO A 212 -45.48 -20.57 31.47
C PRO A 212 -46.18 -21.75 30.77
N SER A 213 -46.62 -22.68 31.56
CA SER A 213 -47.46 -23.83 31.24
C SER A 213 -48.80 -23.46 30.58
#